data_6f62493fe3478e460f9d9df0e837236c
#
_entry.id   6f62493fe3478e460f9d9df0e837236c
#
_cell.length_a   1.000
_cell.length_b   1.000
_cell.length_c   1.000
_cell.angle_alpha   90.00
_cell.angle_beta   90.00
_cell.angle_gamma   90.00
#
_symmetry.space_group_name_H-M   'P 1'
#
loop_
_entity.id
_entity.type
_entity.pdbx_description
1 polymer ?
#
loop_
_entity_poly.entity_id
_entity_poly.type
_entity_poly.pdbx_seq_one_letter_code
_entity_poly.pdbx_strand_id
1 'polypeptide(L)'
;MGVPEPLVEAADALEDLPARVGERDWGRMLPAARKDWYVDCNWKVYVDNYLEGYHIPFVHPSLHRELDYARYRTETRRLYSIQHAPLRAEASRLPAPAAASDDGAQFYWLFPNLMLNVYADNYSTNLIVPLGPERTLTVFEWYFADPEDEGVRRRVAETVEFSDEIQIEDIHVCEAVQRGLRSRAYGRGRYSVKRENGVHHFHGLLHGYMNEQ
;
A
#
# COMPACT_ATOMS: atom_id res chain seq x y z
N MET A 1 15.48 20.59 27.41
CA MET A 1 14.55 19.95 26.50
C MET A 1 15.31 18.77 25.86
N GLY A 2 15.08 17.57 26.36
CA GLY A 2 15.68 16.35 25.80
C GLY A 2 15.07 16.04 24.43
N VAL A 3 15.93 15.76 23.46
CA VAL A 3 15.49 15.18 22.19
C VAL A 3 14.90 13.81 22.53
N PRO A 4 13.68 13.48 22.12
CA PRO A 4 13.13 12.13 22.33
C PRO A 4 14.08 11.11 21.71
N GLU A 5 14.26 9.96 22.34
CA GLU A 5 15.01 8.83 21.79
C GLU A 5 14.19 8.15 20.67
N PRO A 6 14.34 8.54 19.40
CA PRO A 6 13.37 8.11 18.36
C PRO A 6 13.76 6.82 17.66
N LEU A 7 14.98 6.35 17.78
CA LEU A 7 15.46 5.24 16.92
C LEU A 7 15.28 3.85 17.54
N VAL A 8 15.38 3.72 18.86
CA VAL A 8 15.14 2.42 19.54
C VAL A 8 13.65 2.12 19.53
N GLU A 9 12.82 3.12 19.77
CA GLU A 9 11.36 2.99 19.71
C GLU A 9 10.84 2.65 18.32
N ALA A 10 11.49 3.14 17.24
CA ALA A 10 11.09 2.82 15.87
C ALA A 10 11.35 1.34 15.52
N ALA A 11 12.48 0.78 15.94
CA ALA A 11 12.78 -0.64 15.72
C ALA A 11 11.77 -1.54 16.46
N ASP A 12 11.47 -1.20 17.73
CA ASP A 12 10.48 -1.93 18.53
C ASP A 12 9.05 -1.76 17.96
N ALA A 13 8.76 -0.62 17.35
CA ALA A 13 7.47 -0.32 16.75
C ALA A 13 7.19 -1.13 15.46
N LEU A 14 8.27 -1.48 14.75
CA LEU A 14 8.17 -2.29 13.52
C LEU A 14 8.11 -3.81 13.81
N GLU A 15 8.25 -4.21 15.07
CA GLU A 15 8.09 -5.60 15.52
C GLU A 15 8.87 -6.60 14.63
N ASP A 16 8.16 -7.53 14.00
CA ASP A 16 8.72 -8.57 13.12
C ASP A 16 8.87 -8.16 11.65
N LEU A 17 8.56 -6.90 11.29
CA LEU A 17 8.67 -6.42 9.91
C LEU A 17 10.08 -6.61 9.31
N PRO A 18 11.18 -6.28 9.99
CA PRO A 18 12.53 -6.52 9.47
C PRO A 18 12.80 -7.99 9.16
N ALA A 19 12.30 -8.91 9.98
CA ALA A 19 12.45 -10.34 9.75
C ALA A 19 11.61 -10.82 8.56
N ARG A 20 10.38 -10.29 8.42
CA ARG A 20 9.47 -10.65 7.29
C ARG A 20 10.01 -10.21 5.94
N VAL A 21 10.62 -9.04 5.88
CA VAL A 21 11.19 -8.51 4.63
C VAL A 21 12.67 -8.90 4.44
N GLY A 22 13.34 -9.33 5.50
CA GLY A 22 14.80 -9.47 5.57
C GLY A 22 15.44 -10.61 4.77
N GLU A 23 14.69 -11.60 4.30
CA GLU A 23 15.20 -12.70 3.48
C GLU A 23 15.52 -12.29 2.02
N ARG A 24 15.25 -11.04 1.67
CA ARG A 24 15.48 -10.49 0.34
C ARG A 24 16.76 -9.66 0.32
N ASP A 25 17.49 -9.69 -0.78
CA ASP A 25 18.72 -8.90 -0.96
C ASP A 25 18.36 -7.42 -1.29
N TRP A 26 17.80 -6.72 -0.28
CA TRP A 26 17.44 -5.30 -0.40
C TRP A 26 18.62 -4.41 -0.77
N GLY A 27 19.85 -4.81 -0.40
CA GLY A 27 21.07 -4.05 -0.68
C GLY A 27 21.38 -3.93 -2.18
N ARG A 28 20.80 -4.79 -3.01
CA ARG A 28 20.94 -4.74 -4.47
C ARG A 28 19.83 -3.97 -5.17
N MET A 29 18.77 -3.62 -4.46
CA MET A 29 17.63 -2.90 -5.03
C MET A 29 17.97 -1.41 -5.15
N LEU A 30 17.95 -0.90 -6.36
CA LEU A 30 18.24 0.49 -6.69
C LEU A 30 16.98 1.19 -7.21
N PRO A 31 16.86 2.51 -7.00
CA PRO A 31 15.76 3.29 -7.57
C PRO A 31 15.75 3.16 -9.09
N ALA A 32 14.62 2.74 -9.65
CA ALA A 32 14.45 2.51 -11.08
C ALA A 32 13.46 3.48 -11.74
N ALA A 33 12.43 3.89 -10.99
CA ALA A 33 11.43 4.86 -11.47
C ALA A 33 10.81 5.62 -10.29
N ARG A 34 10.27 6.79 -10.58
CA ARG A 34 9.47 7.60 -9.66
C ARG A 34 8.33 8.28 -10.40
N LYS A 35 7.15 8.36 -9.75
CA LYS A 35 6.01 9.16 -10.20
C LYS A 35 5.32 9.84 -9.02
N ASP A 36 4.91 11.07 -9.26
CA ASP A 36 4.18 11.90 -8.32
C ASP A 36 2.76 12.13 -8.85
N TRP A 37 1.73 11.88 -8.00
CA TRP A 37 0.34 12.04 -8.35
C TRP A 37 -0.36 12.98 -7.37
N TYR A 38 -1.12 13.92 -7.90
CA TYR A 38 -1.99 14.78 -7.09
C TYR A 38 -3.40 14.24 -7.10
N VAL A 39 -3.97 14.07 -5.91
CA VAL A 39 -5.31 13.51 -5.72
C VAL A 39 -6.16 14.50 -4.94
N ASP A 40 -7.35 14.83 -5.45
CA ASP A 40 -8.27 15.76 -4.80
C ASP A 40 -9.11 15.05 -3.73
N CYS A 41 -8.42 14.49 -2.74
CA CYS A 41 -8.99 13.88 -1.54
C CYS A 41 -8.12 14.13 -0.30
N ASN A 42 -8.70 13.90 0.87
CA ASN A 42 -7.95 13.84 2.11
C ASN A 42 -7.02 12.61 2.09
N TRP A 43 -5.80 12.75 2.60
CA TRP A 43 -4.82 11.68 2.65
C TRP A 43 -5.33 10.40 3.35
N LYS A 44 -6.21 10.55 4.35
CA LYS A 44 -6.82 9.42 5.05
C LYS A 44 -7.77 8.62 4.14
N VAL A 45 -8.47 9.27 3.23
CA VAL A 45 -9.30 8.58 2.23
C VAL A 45 -8.44 7.69 1.34
N TYR A 46 -7.28 8.18 0.93
CA TYR A 46 -6.35 7.40 0.13
C TYR A 46 -5.75 6.21 0.92
N VAL A 47 -5.42 6.44 2.19
CA VAL A 47 -4.95 5.37 3.08
C VAL A 47 -6.04 4.33 3.34
N ASP A 48 -7.30 4.74 3.56
CA ASP A 48 -8.44 3.84 3.74
C ASP A 48 -8.62 2.95 2.50
N ASN A 49 -8.56 3.53 1.30
CA ASN A 49 -8.65 2.78 0.04
C ASN A 49 -7.56 1.70 -0.09
N TYR A 50 -6.33 2.00 0.32
CA TYR A 50 -5.25 1.01 0.30
C TYR A 50 -5.44 -0.09 1.35
N LEU A 51 -6.00 0.22 2.53
CA LEU A 51 -6.09 -0.71 3.67
C LEU A 51 -7.23 -1.73 3.59
N GLU A 52 -8.16 -1.54 2.68
CA GLU A 52 -9.22 -2.50 2.41
C GLU A 52 -9.01 -3.11 1.02
N GLY A 53 -9.32 -4.32 0.79
CA GLY A 53 -9.11 -4.95 -0.52
C GLY A 53 -10.44 -5.25 -1.24
N TYR A 54 -11.59 -4.86 -0.66
CA TYR A 54 -12.87 -5.26 -1.25
C TYR A 54 -13.27 -4.47 -2.49
N HIS A 55 -12.64 -3.31 -2.74
CA HIS A 55 -12.84 -2.58 -3.99
C HIS A 55 -12.16 -3.26 -5.20
N ILE A 56 -11.10 -4.05 -4.98
CA ILE A 56 -10.30 -4.68 -6.06
C ILE A 56 -11.18 -5.38 -7.10
N PRO A 57 -12.14 -6.25 -6.74
CA PRO A 57 -12.97 -6.93 -7.73
C PRO A 57 -13.86 -6.02 -8.57
N PHE A 58 -14.11 -4.80 -8.12
CA PHE A 58 -15.06 -3.87 -8.75
C PHE A 58 -14.36 -2.71 -9.47
N VAL A 59 -13.21 -2.28 -8.95
CA VAL A 59 -12.48 -1.11 -9.42
C VAL A 59 -11.30 -1.49 -10.30
N HIS A 60 -10.60 -2.59 -9.96
CA HIS A 60 -9.35 -3.01 -10.61
C HIS A 60 -9.51 -4.34 -11.36
N PRO A 61 -10.18 -4.39 -12.50
CA PRO A 61 -10.41 -5.66 -13.21
C PRO A 61 -9.10 -6.34 -13.65
N SER A 62 -8.06 -5.56 -13.94
CA SER A 62 -6.74 -6.09 -14.31
C SER A 62 -6.04 -6.70 -13.11
N LEU A 63 -5.97 -6.00 -11.99
CA LEU A 63 -5.38 -6.52 -10.75
C LEU A 63 -6.15 -7.73 -10.22
N HIS A 64 -7.48 -7.70 -10.29
CA HIS A 64 -8.32 -8.82 -9.86
C HIS A 64 -8.07 -10.10 -10.66
N ARG A 65 -7.65 -10.00 -11.93
CA ARG A 65 -7.24 -11.17 -12.73
C ARG A 65 -5.94 -11.80 -12.25
N GLU A 66 -5.04 -10.99 -11.69
CA GLU A 66 -3.75 -11.47 -11.17
C GLU A 66 -3.88 -12.14 -9.79
N LEU A 67 -4.81 -11.67 -8.94
CA LEU A 67 -4.91 -12.07 -7.54
C LEU A 67 -5.92 -13.20 -7.31
N ASP A 68 -5.56 -14.16 -6.46
CA ASP A 68 -6.52 -15.07 -5.83
C ASP A 68 -7.21 -14.36 -4.65
N TYR A 69 -8.22 -13.57 -4.97
CA TYR A 69 -8.94 -12.75 -4.01
C TYR A 69 -9.66 -13.56 -2.91
N ALA A 70 -9.97 -14.83 -3.16
CA ALA A 70 -10.59 -15.70 -2.15
C ALA A 70 -9.63 -15.95 -0.96
N ARG A 71 -8.33 -15.94 -1.23
CA ARG A 71 -7.27 -16.15 -0.24
C ARG A 71 -6.67 -14.83 0.29
N TYR A 72 -7.13 -13.70 -0.22
CA TYR A 72 -6.68 -12.38 0.23
C TYR A 72 -7.02 -12.17 1.71
N ARG A 73 -6.02 -11.79 2.52
CA ARG A 73 -6.18 -11.57 3.96
C ARG A 73 -5.34 -10.40 4.45
N THR A 74 -5.81 -9.75 5.52
CA THR A 74 -5.12 -8.64 6.16
C THR A 74 -4.76 -9.02 7.60
N GLU A 75 -3.51 -8.81 7.97
CA GLU A 75 -3.01 -8.87 9.34
C GLU A 75 -2.70 -7.47 9.83
N THR A 76 -2.95 -7.19 11.12
CA THR A 76 -2.58 -5.94 11.78
C THR A 76 -1.52 -6.18 12.83
N ARG A 77 -0.61 -5.24 12.99
CA ARG A 77 0.47 -5.18 13.99
C ARG A 77 0.43 -3.82 14.70
N ARG A 78 1.34 -3.59 15.63
CA ARG A 78 1.31 -2.37 16.45
C ARG A 78 1.21 -1.10 15.61
N LEU A 79 2.14 -0.87 14.66
CA LEU A 79 2.18 0.33 13.81
C LEU A 79 2.16 0.02 12.30
N TYR A 80 1.80 -1.19 11.91
CA TYR A 80 1.67 -1.53 10.50
C TYR A 80 0.62 -2.60 10.26
N SER A 81 0.25 -2.78 9.02
CA SER A 81 -0.57 -3.90 8.56
C SER A 81 0.05 -4.55 7.32
N ILE A 82 -0.33 -5.80 7.08
CA ILE A 82 0.08 -6.57 5.91
C ILE A 82 -1.17 -7.10 5.24
N GLN A 83 -1.25 -6.89 3.94
CA GLN A 83 -2.24 -7.52 3.08
C GLN A 83 -1.50 -8.60 2.26
N HIS A 84 -1.85 -9.84 2.48
CA HIS A 84 -1.35 -10.97 1.73
C HIS A 84 -2.24 -11.16 0.51
N ALA A 85 -1.65 -11.06 -0.66
CA ALA A 85 -2.34 -11.11 -1.95
C ALA A 85 -1.77 -12.24 -2.82
N PRO A 86 -2.19 -13.52 -2.58
CA PRO A 86 -1.73 -14.65 -3.36
C PRO A 86 -2.06 -14.45 -4.85
N LEU A 87 -1.13 -14.84 -5.72
CA LEU A 87 -1.32 -14.75 -7.15
C LEU A 87 -2.07 -15.99 -7.67
N ARG A 88 -2.84 -15.80 -8.75
CA ARG A 88 -3.41 -16.92 -9.50
C ARG A 88 -2.32 -17.63 -10.28
N ALA A 89 -2.54 -18.89 -10.62
CA ALA A 89 -1.59 -19.67 -11.42
C ALA A 89 -1.35 -19.08 -12.83
N GLU A 90 -2.36 -18.40 -13.37
CA GLU A 90 -2.34 -17.74 -14.67
C GLU A 90 -1.94 -16.26 -14.61
N ALA A 91 -1.52 -15.75 -13.44
CA ALA A 91 -1.00 -14.38 -13.30
C ALA A 91 0.17 -14.15 -14.26
N SER A 92 0.18 -13.03 -14.95
CA SER A 92 1.14 -12.72 -16.01
C SER A 92 1.75 -11.33 -15.93
N ARG A 93 1.10 -10.40 -15.25
CA ARG A 93 1.57 -9.01 -15.09
C ARG A 93 2.32 -8.78 -13.77
N LEU A 94 2.02 -9.58 -12.75
CA LEU A 94 2.74 -9.57 -11.48
C LEU A 94 3.76 -10.72 -11.46
N PRO A 95 4.99 -10.48 -10.98
CA PRO A 95 6.02 -11.50 -10.94
C PRO A 95 5.65 -12.61 -9.96
N ALA A 96 5.58 -13.83 -10.46
CA ALA A 96 5.34 -15.01 -9.63
C ALA A 96 6.53 -15.23 -8.68
N PRO A 97 6.29 -15.63 -7.41
CA PRO A 97 7.36 -15.93 -6.48
C PRO A 97 8.22 -17.09 -7.00
N ALA A 98 9.55 -16.91 -6.92
CA ALA A 98 10.54 -17.88 -7.41
C ALA A 98 10.56 -19.19 -6.62
N ALA A 99 10.00 -19.22 -5.44
CA ALA A 99 9.81 -20.39 -4.59
C ALA A 99 8.37 -20.39 -4.10
N ALA A 100 7.85 -21.57 -3.73
CA ALA A 100 6.52 -21.80 -3.24
C ALA A 100 6.20 -21.09 -1.89
N SER A 101 6.58 -19.84 -1.72
CA SER A 101 6.00 -18.98 -0.72
C SER A 101 4.56 -18.71 -1.16
N ASP A 102 3.62 -19.22 -0.40
CA ASP A 102 2.19 -19.14 -0.64
C ASP A 102 1.63 -17.69 -0.56
N ASP A 103 2.51 -16.71 -0.36
CA ASP A 103 2.17 -15.35 0.03
C ASP A 103 1.97 -14.36 -1.14
N GLY A 104 2.38 -14.72 -2.37
CA GLY A 104 2.19 -13.87 -3.55
C GLY A 104 2.81 -12.47 -3.40
N ALA A 105 2.03 -11.43 -3.72
CA ALA A 105 2.36 -10.05 -3.41
C ALA A 105 1.99 -9.73 -1.96
N GLN A 106 2.78 -8.87 -1.34
CA GLN A 106 2.56 -8.40 0.03
C GLN A 106 2.48 -6.88 0.04
N PHE A 107 1.39 -6.33 0.55
CA PHE A 107 1.16 -4.91 0.64
C PHE A 107 1.20 -4.49 2.11
N TYR A 108 2.26 -3.78 2.48
CA TYR A 108 2.45 -3.27 3.83
C TYR A 108 2.00 -1.82 3.90
N TRP A 109 1.31 -1.46 4.95
CA TRP A 109 1.10 -0.08 5.35
C TRP A 109 1.79 0.16 6.69
N LEU A 110 2.62 1.18 6.77
CA LEU A 110 3.33 1.62 7.96
C LEU A 110 2.75 2.97 8.40
N PHE A 111 2.32 3.02 9.66
CA PHE A 111 1.76 4.25 10.24
C PHE A 111 2.77 5.40 10.18
N PRO A 112 2.37 6.64 9.80
CA PRO A 112 0.99 6.99 9.45
C PRO A 112 0.65 6.85 7.96
N ASN A 113 1.61 6.91 7.03
CA ASN A 113 1.35 7.23 5.63
C ASN A 113 2.33 6.63 4.62
N LEU A 114 3.11 5.62 5.01
CA LEU A 114 4.02 4.92 4.11
C LEU A 114 3.43 3.55 3.74
N MET A 115 3.43 3.25 2.45
CA MET A 115 3.06 1.94 1.91
C MET A 115 4.28 1.31 1.26
N LEU A 116 4.42 -0.01 1.40
CA LEU A 116 5.49 -0.81 0.80
C LEU A 116 4.85 -2.00 0.11
N ASN A 117 4.96 -2.05 -1.21
CA ASN A 117 4.44 -3.14 -2.02
C ASN A 117 5.61 -4.05 -2.39
N VAL A 118 5.56 -5.31 -1.99
CA VAL A 118 6.64 -6.27 -2.14
C VAL A 118 6.22 -7.38 -3.08
N TYR A 119 7.01 -7.56 -4.13
CA TYR A 119 6.83 -8.59 -5.17
C TYR A 119 8.03 -9.54 -5.19
N ALA A 120 8.00 -10.53 -6.05
CA ALA A 120 9.06 -11.54 -6.12
C ALA A 120 10.43 -10.97 -6.51
N ASP A 121 10.48 -9.99 -7.40
CA ASP A 121 11.71 -9.46 -8.01
C ASP A 121 11.88 -7.94 -7.86
N ASN A 122 10.94 -7.27 -7.24
CA ASN A 122 10.97 -5.83 -7.02
C ASN A 122 10.16 -5.42 -5.80
N TYR A 123 10.29 -4.17 -5.40
CA TYR A 123 9.36 -3.53 -4.48
C TYR A 123 9.11 -2.08 -4.88
N SER A 124 8.01 -1.51 -4.39
CA SER A 124 7.72 -0.09 -4.51
C SER A 124 7.30 0.51 -3.18
N THR A 125 7.55 1.80 -3.03
CA THR A 125 7.05 2.58 -1.90
C THR A 125 6.06 3.62 -2.40
N ASN A 126 5.00 3.86 -1.62
CA ASN A 126 4.07 4.95 -1.86
C ASN A 126 4.01 5.80 -0.60
N LEU A 127 4.58 7.00 -0.66
CA LEU A 127 4.48 7.97 0.42
C LEU A 127 3.28 8.88 0.19
N ILE A 128 2.37 8.95 1.17
CA ILE A 128 1.12 9.70 1.08
C ILE A 128 1.27 11.00 1.84
N VAL A 129 1.45 12.11 1.13
CA VAL A 129 1.77 13.41 1.70
C VAL A 129 0.53 14.31 1.71
N PRO A 130 0.01 14.69 2.91
CA PRO A 130 -1.11 15.63 2.99
C PRO A 130 -0.66 17.02 2.55
N LEU A 131 -1.33 17.59 1.56
CA LEU A 131 -1.13 18.97 1.11
C LEU A 131 -2.22 19.91 1.65
N GLY A 132 -3.31 19.35 2.17
CA GLY A 132 -4.43 20.09 2.73
C GLY A 132 -5.58 19.15 3.08
N PRO A 133 -6.71 19.69 3.56
CA PRO A 133 -7.86 18.88 3.96
C PRO A 133 -8.42 17.99 2.85
N GLU A 134 -8.23 18.36 1.60
CA GLU A 134 -8.83 17.71 0.43
C GLU A 134 -7.85 17.59 -0.73
N ARG A 135 -6.55 17.64 -0.43
CA ARG A 135 -5.50 17.48 -1.42
C ARG A 135 -4.35 16.67 -0.87
N THR A 136 -3.96 15.68 -1.63
CA THR A 136 -2.90 14.73 -1.31
C THR A 136 -1.92 14.64 -2.46
N LEU A 137 -0.64 14.51 -2.13
CA LEU A 137 0.40 14.08 -3.07
C LEU A 137 0.74 12.63 -2.72
N THR A 138 0.71 11.73 -3.70
CA THR A 138 1.25 10.39 -3.58
C THR A 138 2.54 10.28 -4.36
N VAL A 139 3.61 9.88 -3.69
CA VAL A 139 4.94 9.71 -4.27
C VAL A 139 5.23 8.23 -4.40
N PHE A 140 5.31 7.74 -5.62
CA PHE A 140 5.59 6.35 -5.93
C PHE A 140 7.03 6.19 -6.38
N GLU A 141 7.75 5.24 -5.79
CA GLU A 141 9.10 4.89 -6.18
C GLU A 141 9.22 3.37 -6.33
N TRP A 142 9.83 2.93 -7.43
CA TRP A 142 10.04 1.51 -7.72
C TRP A 142 11.52 1.18 -7.65
N TYR A 143 11.82 0.01 -7.09
CA TYR A 143 13.17 -0.46 -6.84
C TYR A 143 13.36 -1.84 -7.45
N PHE A 144 14.44 -1.99 -8.23
CA PHE A 144 14.80 -3.22 -8.92
C PHE A 144 16.29 -3.51 -8.73
N ALA A 145 16.64 -4.79 -8.76
CA ALA A 145 18.05 -5.16 -8.91
C ALA A 145 18.51 -4.88 -10.36
N ASP A 146 19.71 -4.31 -10.49
CA ASP A 146 20.37 -4.03 -11.78
C ASP A 146 19.50 -3.25 -12.79
N PRO A 147 18.93 -2.06 -12.43
CA PRO A 147 17.98 -1.34 -13.28
C PRO A 147 18.58 -0.82 -14.59
N GLU A 148 19.89 -0.89 -14.75
CA GLU A 148 20.59 -0.54 -15.99
C GLU A 148 20.59 -1.66 -17.04
N ASP A 149 20.29 -2.89 -16.65
CA ASP A 149 20.12 -4.02 -17.58
C ASP A 149 18.91 -3.80 -18.50
N GLU A 150 19.04 -4.11 -19.79
CA GLU A 150 17.99 -3.85 -20.80
C GLU A 150 16.70 -4.66 -20.51
N GLY A 151 16.86 -5.91 -20.06
CA GLY A 151 15.72 -6.76 -19.69
C GLY A 151 15.01 -6.24 -18.46
N VAL A 152 15.76 -5.72 -17.47
CA VAL A 152 15.20 -5.10 -16.26
C VAL A 152 14.51 -3.80 -16.60
N ARG A 153 15.08 -2.94 -17.46
CA ARG A 153 14.42 -1.70 -17.92
C ARG A 153 13.05 -1.95 -18.55
N ARG A 154 12.92 -3.02 -19.34
CA ARG A 154 11.61 -3.41 -19.90
C ARG A 154 10.62 -3.77 -18.80
N ARG A 155 11.03 -4.58 -17.82
CA ARG A 155 10.16 -4.96 -16.68
C ARG A 155 9.80 -3.76 -15.82
N VAL A 156 10.72 -2.81 -15.60
CA VAL A 156 10.41 -1.54 -14.93
C VAL A 156 9.30 -0.80 -15.67
N ALA A 157 9.40 -0.66 -16.99
CA ALA A 157 8.38 0.02 -17.78
C ALA A 157 7.01 -0.68 -17.70
N GLU A 158 6.97 -2.02 -17.83
CA GLU A 158 5.76 -2.81 -17.72
C GLU A 158 5.12 -2.73 -16.31
N THR A 159 5.96 -2.75 -15.26
CA THR A 159 5.51 -2.62 -13.87
C THR A 159 4.92 -1.23 -13.61
N VAL A 160 5.60 -0.19 -14.07
CA VAL A 160 5.12 1.20 -13.91
C VAL A 160 3.83 1.42 -14.68
N GLU A 161 3.72 0.93 -15.91
CA GLU A 161 2.49 1.02 -16.70
C GLU A 161 1.31 0.33 -16.02
N PHE A 162 1.53 -0.86 -15.46
CA PHE A 162 0.48 -1.57 -14.71
C PHE A 162 0.09 -0.84 -13.42
N SER A 163 1.07 -0.29 -12.70
CA SER A 163 0.82 0.53 -11.52
C SER A 163 0.06 1.81 -11.84
N ASP A 164 0.35 2.45 -12.98
CA ASP A 164 -0.37 3.64 -13.44
C ASP A 164 -1.84 3.37 -13.71
N GLU A 165 -2.16 2.23 -14.35
CA GLU A 165 -3.53 1.80 -14.59
C GLU A 165 -4.31 1.74 -13.27
N ILE A 166 -3.76 1.04 -12.27
CA ILE A 166 -4.37 0.89 -10.95
C ILE A 166 -4.48 2.24 -10.23
N GLN A 167 -3.42 3.04 -10.26
CA GLN A 167 -3.41 4.35 -9.60
C GLN A 167 -4.45 5.31 -10.17
N ILE A 168 -4.67 5.33 -11.48
CA ILE A 168 -5.70 6.16 -12.10
C ILE A 168 -7.10 5.74 -11.64
N GLU A 169 -7.35 4.44 -11.53
CA GLU A 169 -8.61 3.89 -11.01
C GLU A 169 -8.81 4.28 -9.54
N ASP A 170 -7.77 4.17 -8.70
CA ASP A 170 -7.79 4.59 -7.29
C ASP A 170 -8.05 6.09 -7.12
N ILE A 171 -7.42 6.93 -7.93
CA ILE A 171 -7.65 8.38 -7.92
C ILE A 171 -9.14 8.68 -8.13
N HIS A 172 -9.75 8.08 -9.14
CA HIS A 172 -11.17 8.30 -9.45
C HIS A 172 -12.09 7.91 -8.29
N VAL A 173 -11.80 6.76 -7.64
CA VAL A 173 -12.59 6.29 -6.48
C VAL A 173 -12.37 7.20 -5.28
N CYS A 174 -11.13 7.52 -4.93
CA CYS A 174 -10.81 8.37 -3.77
C CYS A 174 -11.45 9.75 -3.89
N GLU A 175 -11.41 10.36 -5.07
CA GLU A 175 -12.08 11.66 -5.32
C GLU A 175 -13.61 11.55 -5.26
N ALA A 176 -14.18 10.43 -5.73
CA ALA A 176 -15.61 10.19 -5.60
C ALA A 176 -16.01 10.01 -4.14
N VAL A 177 -15.24 9.27 -3.36
CA VAL A 177 -15.45 9.10 -1.91
C VAL A 177 -15.33 10.45 -1.20
N GLN A 178 -14.31 11.26 -1.51
CA GLN A 178 -14.16 12.61 -0.93
C GLN A 178 -15.40 13.48 -1.18
N ARG A 179 -15.96 13.46 -2.38
CA ARG A 179 -17.23 14.17 -2.69
C ARG A 179 -18.40 13.59 -1.89
N GLY A 180 -18.47 12.25 -1.75
CA GLY A 180 -19.51 11.56 -1.00
C GLY A 180 -19.52 11.92 0.48
N LEU A 181 -18.33 12.05 1.10
CA LEU A 181 -18.18 12.45 2.51
C LEU A 181 -18.75 13.84 2.84
N ARG A 182 -18.85 14.72 1.84
CA ARG A 182 -19.49 16.05 2.00
C ARG A 182 -21.03 16.01 1.88
N SER A 183 -21.59 14.86 1.51
CA SER A 183 -23.04 14.74 1.36
C SER A 183 -23.75 14.87 2.71
N ARG A 184 -24.88 15.59 2.73
CA ARG A 184 -25.76 15.63 3.92
C ARG A 184 -26.35 14.27 4.29
N ALA A 185 -26.36 13.33 3.34
CA ALA A 185 -26.82 11.97 3.58
C ALA A 185 -25.77 11.10 4.29
N TYR A 186 -24.49 11.51 4.29
CA TYR A 186 -23.44 10.83 5.02
C TYR A 186 -23.49 11.24 6.50
N GLY A 187 -23.76 10.29 7.38
CA GLY A 187 -23.81 10.56 8.82
C GLY A 187 -22.81 9.72 9.62
N ARG A 188 -22.89 8.41 9.50
CA ARG A 188 -22.01 7.48 10.21
C ARG A 188 -21.59 6.34 9.29
N GLY A 189 -20.27 6.11 9.21
CA GLY A 189 -19.71 4.93 8.58
C GLY A 189 -19.94 3.68 9.44
N ARG A 190 -19.86 2.51 8.82
CA ARG A 190 -19.85 1.21 9.48
C ARG A 190 -18.78 0.36 8.84
N TYR A 191 -17.87 -0.16 9.65
CA TYR A 191 -16.82 -1.05 9.16
C TYR A 191 -17.38 -2.41 8.73
N SER A 192 -16.86 -2.91 7.64
CA SER A 192 -17.00 -4.31 7.25
C SER A 192 -16.13 -5.17 8.17
N VAL A 193 -16.76 -6.01 8.99
CA VAL A 193 -16.07 -6.87 9.95
C VAL A 193 -15.06 -7.83 9.27
N LYS A 194 -15.32 -8.18 8.01
CA LYS A 194 -14.48 -9.14 7.27
C LYS A 194 -13.36 -8.50 6.47
N ARG A 195 -13.46 -7.21 6.14
CA ARG A 195 -12.60 -6.60 5.11
C ARG A 195 -11.94 -5.29 5.53
N GLU A 196 -12.41 -4.64 6.58
CA GLU A 196 -11.89 -3.33 7.01
C GLU A 196 -11.18 -3.37 8.37
N ASN A 197 -10.61 -4.50 8.74
CA ASN A 197 -9.76 -4.58 9.93
C ASN A 197 -8.52 -3.68 9.83
N GLY A 198 -7.94 -3.52 8.64
CA GLY A 198 -6.84 -2.58 8.38
C GLY A 198 -7.27 -1.12 8.56
N VAL A 199 -8.41 -0.74 7.98
CA VAL A 199 -8.99 0.61 8.13
C VAL A 199 -9.34 0.91 9.60
N HIS A 200 -9.98 -0.05 10.28
CA HIS A 200 -10.31 0.09 11.71
C HIS A 200 -9.05 0.27 12.55
N HIS A 201 -7.99 -0.46 12.26
CA HIS A 201 -6.69 -0.35 12.94
C HIS A 201 -6.09 1.04 12.73
N PHE A 202 -6.03 1.53 11.49
CA PHE A 202 -5.54 2.87 11.14
C PHE A 202 -6.29 3.97 11.90
N HIS A 203 -7.64 3.92 11.89
CA HIS A 203 -8.46 4.90 12.59
C HIS A 203 -8.25 4.83 14.10
N GLY A 204 -8.06 3.63 14.66
CA GLY A 204 -7.72 3.45 16.09
C GLY A 204 -6.41 4.11 16.46
N LEU A 205 -5.36 3.93 15.66
CA LEU A 205 -4.06 4.58 15.86
C LEU A 205 -4.19 6.10 15.76
N LEU A 206 -4.84 6.62 14.72
CA LEU A 206 -5.08 8.06 14.58
C LEU A 206 -5.82 8.64 15.79
N HIS A 207 -6.86 7.96 16.26
CA HIS A 207 -7.63 8.40 17.42
C HIS A 207 -6.75 8.46 18.67
N GLY A 208 -5.93 7.44 18.92
CA GLY A 208 -4.97 7.43 20.03
C GLY A 208 -4.04 8.63 19.97
N TYR A 209 -3.30 8.79 18.87
CA TYR A 209 -2.33 9.89 18.72
C TYR A 209 -2.93 11.29 18.77
N MET A 210 -4.20 11.45 18.38
CA MET A 210 -4.90 12.75 18.44
C MET A 210 -5.42 13.11 19.84
N ASN A 211 -5.57 12.12 20.73
CA ASN A 211 -6.15 12.34 22.07
C ASN A 211 -5.15 12.15 23.22
N GLU A 212 -3.92 11.77 22.93
CA GLU A 212 -2.83 11.66 23.93
C GLU A 212 -2.11 13.00 24.20
N GLN A 213 -2.68 14.16 23.77
CA GLN A 213 -2.13 15.49 24.02
C GLN A 213 -2.78 16.17 25.22
#